data_e5751ac481a244348915c3021fce2a87
#
_entry.id   e5751ac481a244348915c3021fce2a87
#
_cell.length_a   1.000
_cell.length_b   1.000
_cell.length_c   1.000
_cell.angle_alpha   90.00
_cell.angle_beta   90.00
_cell.angle_gamma   90.00
#
_symmetry.space_group_name_H-M   'P 1'
#
loop_
_entity.id
_entity.type
_entity.pdbx_description
1 polymer ?
#
loop_
_entity_poly.entity_id
_entity_poly.type
_entity_poly.pdbx_seq_one_letter_code
_entity_poly.pdbx_strand_id
1 'polypeptide(L)'
;VRGDGDGWAFSDTGVRFWGRHGAAGLLLRAPRPDGIRTVLLQHRAWWSHQGGTWALPGGARDSHETAEQAAIREAQEEAGLPADRIVVRAAVVTASASGTSWTYTTVVADADELLPVVPNRESTELRWVPEHDVAALPLHPGFAASWESLRGLRLPG
;
A
#
# COMPACT_ATOMS: atom_id res chain seq x y z
N VAL A 1 -12.34 -14.83 -3.71
CA VAL A 1 -13.68 -14.35 -3.29
C VAL A 1 -13.60 -12.85 -3.06
N ARG A 2 -14.44 -12.11 -3.75
CA ARG A 2 -14.54 -10.68 -3.54
C ARG A 2 -15.26 -10.39 -2.22
N GLY A 3 -14.69 -9.49 -1.44
CA GLY A 3 -15.34 -8.95 -0.26
C GLY A 3 -16.30 -7.81 -0.61
N ASP A 4 -16.97 -7.30 0.39
CA ASP A 4 -17.97 -6.24 0.22
C ASP A 4 -17.37 -4.83 0.08
N GLY A 5 -16.04 -4.69 0.19
CA GLY A 5 -15.36 -3.41 0.04
C GLY A 5 -15.15 -2.97 -1.40
N ASP A 6 -15.20 -3.90 -2.36
CA ASP A 6 -15.00 -3.57 -3.77
C ASP A 6 -16.19 -2.77 -4.29
N GLY A 7 -15.97 -1.52 -4.58
CA GLY A 7 -17.00 -0.60 -5.02
C GLY A 7 -16.58 0.84 -4.82
N TRP A 8 -17.46 1.75 -5.22
CA TRP A 8 -17.21 3.17 -5.13
C TRP A 8 -17.83 3.76 -3.87
N ALA A 9 -17.08 4.65 -3.20
CA ALA A 9 -17.61 5.58 -2.22
C ALA A 9 -17.77 6.94 -2.90
N PHE A 10 -18.84 7.66 -2.57
CA PHE A 10 -19.15 8.95 -3.17
C PHE A 10 -19.15 10.04 -2.13
N SER A 11 -18.54 11.19 -2.46
CA SER A 11 -18.67 12.41 -1.66
C SER A 11 -20.06 13.01 -1.87
N ASP A 12 -20.43 14.00 -1.05
CA ASP A 12 -21.66 14.76 -1.20
C ASP A 12 -21.69 15.58 -2.51
N THR A 13 -20.54 15.82 -3.12
CA THR A 13 -20.43 16.49 -4.42
C THR A 13 -20.34 15.49 -5.59
N GLY A 14 -20.46 14.19 -5.33
CA GLY A 14 -20.46 13.14 -6.36
C GLY A 14 -19.09 12.66 -6.81
N VAL A 15 -18.00 13.11 -6.19
CA VAL A 15 -16.66 12.62 -6.49
C VAL A 15 -16.52 11.17 -5.99
N ARG A 16 -15.94 10.29 -6.83
CA ARG A 16 -15.82 8.87 -6.56
C ARG A 16 -14.46 8.53 -5.96
N PHE A 17 -14.47 7.62 -4.98
CA PHE A 17 -13.26 7.03 -4.40
C PHE A 17 -13.41 5.51 -4.41
N TRP A 18 -12.36 4.79 -4.79
CA TRP A 18 -12.41 3.33 -4.77
C TRP A 18 -12.29 2.80 -3.34
N GLY A 19 -13.13 1.87 -3.03
CA GLY A 19 -13.23 1.25 -1.72
C GLY A 19 -14.43 1.75 -0.95
N ARG A 20 -15.50 0.96 -0.95
CA ARG A 20 -16.77 1.34 -0.31
C ARG A 20 -16.60 1.66 1.18
N HIS A 21 -15.71 0.93 1.85
CA HIS A 21 -15.43 1.07 3.28
C HIS A 21 -14.04 1.67 3.54
N GLY A 22 -13.44 2.33 2.53
CA GLY A 22 -12.09 2.83 2.58
C GLY A 22 -11.11 1.89 1.90
N ALA A 23 -9.84 2.25 1.96
CA ALA A 23 -8.76 1.47 1.36
C ALA A 23 -7.53 1.45 2.27
N ALA A 24 -6.64 0.50 2.04
CA ALA A 24 -5.41 0.38 2.81
C ALA A 24 -4.28 -0.14 1.92
N GLY A 25 -3.06 0.28 2.22
CA GLY A 25 -1.87 -0.20 1.55
C GLY A 25 -0.78 -0.56 2.54
N LEU A 26 0.13 -1.42 2.13
CA LEU A 26 1.21 -1.90 2.98
C LEU A 26 2.54 -1.25 2.57
N LEU A 27 3.12 -0.46 3.48
CA LEU A 27 4.49 0.02 3.35
C LEU A 27 5.39 -0.99 4.06
N LEU A 28 5.85 -1.98 3.31
CA LEU A 28 6.69 -3.04 3.84
C LEU A 28 8.16 -2.67 3.63
N ARG A 29 8.91 -2.63 4.73
CA ARG A 29 10.32 -2.28 4.75
C ARG A 29 11.14 -3.52 5.08
N ALA A 30 12.29 -3.66 4.41
CA ALA A 30 13.22 -4.74 4.70
C ALA A 30 14.65 -4.31 4.38
N PRO A 31 15.66 -4.80 5.13
CA PRO A 31 17.05 -4.48 4.83
C PRO A 31 17.59 -5.39 3.72
N ARG A 32 18.41 -4.82 2.85
CA ARG A 32 19.26 -5.60 1.95
C ARG A 32 20.38 -6.26 2.77
N PRO A 33 21.08 -7.26 2.21
CA PRO A 33 22.23 -7.83 2.90
C PRO A 33 23.30 -6.82 3.31
N ASP A 34 23.42 -5.70 2.58
CA ASP A 34 24.35 -4.62 2.91
C ASP A 34 23.81 -3.64 3.96
N GLY A 35 22.62 -3.89 4.49
CA GLY A 35 22.00 -3.06 5.54
C GLY A 35 21.18 -1.90 5.03
N ILE A 36 21.16 -1.62 3.74
CA ILE A 36 20.35 -0.53 3.18
C ILE A 36 18.87 -0.92 3.26
N ARG A 37 18.07 -0.04 3.87
CA ARG A 37 16.63 -0.26 3.99
C ARG A 37 15.95 -0.05 2.64
N THR A 38 15.06 -1.00 2.29
CA THR A 38 14.24 -0.93 1.08
C THR A 38 12.77 -0.96 1.44
N VAL A 39 11.94 -0.55 0.48
CA VAL A 39 10.48 -0.67 0.54
C VAL A 39 10.00 -1.44 -0.67
N LEU A 40 8.97 -2.26 -0.47
CA LEU A 40 8.35 -3.00 -1.56
C LEU A 40 7.37 -2.11 -2.31
N LEU A 41 7.61 -1.91 -3.59
CA LEU A 41 6.73 -1.14 -4.47
C LEU A 41 6.21 -1.99 -5.61
N GLN A 42 4.99 -1.66 -6.03
CA GLN A 42 4.28 -2.29 -7.12
C GLN A 42 4.26 -1.33 -8.31
N HIS A 43 4.74 -1.79 -9.46
CA HIS A 43 4.59 -1.05 -10.71
C HIS A 43 3.22 -1.40 -11.28
N ARG A 44 2.32 -0.44 -11.29
CA ARG A 44 0.93 -0.66 -11.70
C ARG A 44 0.87 -0.92 -13.19
N ALA A 45 0.11 -1.93 -13.57
CA ALA A 45 -0.10 -2.28 -14.98
C ALA A 45 -0.68 -1.07 -15.74
N TRP A 46 -0.22 -0.87 -16.98
CA TRP A 46 -0.57 0.34 -17.75
C TRP A 46 -2.08 0.46 -18.02
N TRP A 47 -2.82 -0.65 -18.01
CA TRP A 47 -4.27 -0.65 -18.21
C TRP A 47 -5.07 -0.37 -16.93
N SER A 48 -4.42 -0.27 -15.80
CA SER A 48 -5.07 0.01 -14.52
C SER A 48 -5.16 1.51 -14.28
N HIS A 49 -5.95 1.90 -13.25
CA HIS A 49 -5.98 3.29 -12.80
C HIS A 49 -4.59 3.74 -12.34
N GLN A 50 -4.13 4.90 -12.83
CA GLN A 50 -2.77 5.39 -12.59
C GLN A 50 -1.71 4.39 -13.07
N GLY A 51 -1.99 3.71 -14.19
CA GLY A 51 -1.05 2.76 -14.78
C GLY A 51 0.28 3.38 -15.12
N GLY A 52 1.35 2.59 -15.01
CA GLY A 52 2.72 3.05 -15.20
C GLY A 52 3.34 3.74 -13.99
N THR A 53 2.60 3.95 -12.90
CA THR A 53 3.14 4.52 -11.67
C THR A 53 3.50 3.44 -10.67
N TRP A 54 4.37 3.80 -9.71
CA TRP A 54 4.76 2.93 -8.61
C TRP A 54 3.96 3.29 -7.36
N ALA A 55 3.48 2.29 -6.66
CA ALA A 55 2.63 2.47 -5.50
C ALA A 55 2.86 1.36 -4.48
N LEU A 56 2.25 1.49 -3.31
CA LEU A 56 2.21 0.41 -2.33
C LEU A 56 1.23 -0.68 -2.79
N PRO A 57 1.51 -1.96 -2.51
CA PRO A 57 0.48 -3.00 -2.61
C PRO A 57 -0.68 -2.63 -1.69
N GLY A 58 -1.91 -2.79 -2.15
CA GLY A 58 -3.08 -2.44 -1.36
C GLY A 58 -4.36 -2.46 -2.18
N GLY A 59 -5.45 -2.14 -1.53
CA GLY A 59 -6.76 -2.12 -2.15
C GLY A 59 -7.89 -1.79 -1.17
N ALA A 60 -9.10 -2.11 -1.58
CA ALA A 60 -10.29 -1.81 -0.80
C ALA A 60 -10.37 -2.64 0.48
N ARG A 61 -10.78 -1.99 1.55
CA ARG A 61 -11.06 -2.66 2.83
C ARG A 61 -12.48 -3.22 2.83
N ASP A 62 -12.65 -4.45 3.23
CA ASP A 62 -13.97 -5.03 3.46
C ASP A 62 -14.51 -4.58 4.83
N SER A 63 -15.84 -4.58 4.98
CA SER A 63 -16.50 -4.02 6.18
C SER A 63 -16.09 -4.71 7.47
N HIS A 64 -15.76 -6.00 7.40
CA HIS A 64 -15.39 -6.81 8.58
C HIS A 64 -13.89 -6.73 8.92
N GLU A 65 -13.10 -6.05 8.09
CA GLU A 65 -11.65 -5.98 8.26
C GLU A 65 -11.21 -4.69 8.93
N THR A 66 -10.12 -4.75 9.70
CA THR A 66 -9.36 -3.56 10.04
C THR A 66 -8.51 -3.15 8.83
N ALA A 67 -7.99 -1.91 8.84
CA ALA A 67 -7.08 -1.46 7.79
C ALA A 67 -5.83 -2.35 7.72
N GLU A 68 -5.29 -2.78 8.86
CA GLU A 68 -4.14 -3.70 8.91
C GLU A 68 -4.45 -5.02 8.23
N GLN A 69 -5.60 -5.61 8.52
CA GLN A 69 -6.01 -6.86 7.91
C GLN A 69 -6.16 -6.71 6.40
N ALA A 70 -6.76 -5.62 5.95
CA ALA A 70 -6.95 -5.35 4.52
C ALA A 70 -5.61 -5.19 3.80
N ALA A 71 -4.69 -4.41 4.37
CA ALA A 71 -3.38 -4.18 3.77
C ALA A 71 -2.59 -5.49 3.62
N ILE A 72 -2.61 -6.34 4.64
CA ILE A 72 -1.90 -7.62 4.60
C ILE A 72 -2.55 -8.57 3.61
N ARG A 73 -3.88 -8.66 3.61
CA ARG A 73 -4.60 -9.50 2.66
C ARG A 73 -4.31 -9.12 1.22
N GLU A 74 -4.39 -7.82 0.92
CA GLU A 74 -4.10 -7.31 -0.43
C GLU A 74 -2.65 -7.58 -0.83
N ALA A 75 -1.70 -7.41 0.09
CA ALA A 75 -0.30 -7.70 -0.19
C ALA A 75 -0.07 -9.19 -0.45
N GLN A 76 -0.77 -10.07 0.25
CA GLN A 76 -0.69 -11.50 -0.03
C GLN A 76 -1.24 -11.83 -1.42
N GLU A 77 -2.37 -11.22 -1.80
CA GLU A 77 -2.99 -11.42 -3.11
C GLU A 77 -2.12 -10.88 -4.24
N GLU A 78 -1.55 -9.70 -4.06
CA GLU A 78 -0.82 -8.98 -5.12
C GLU A 78 0.65 -9.40 -5.23
N ALA A 79 1.27 -9.82 -4.13
CA ALA A 79 2.70 -10.07 -4.08
C ALA A 79 3.08 -11.45 -3.54
N GLY A 80 2.12 -12.26 -3.09
CA GLY A 80 2.40 -13.59 -2.56
C GLY A 80 3.17 -13.59 -1.25
N LEU A 81 3.07 -12.52 -0.45
CA LEU A 81 3.83 -12.38 0.79
C LEU A 81 3.28 -13.27 1.89
N PRO A 82 4.16 -13.92 2.69
CA PRO A 82 3.72 -14.67 3.86
C PRO A 82 3.45 -13.73 5.03
N ALA A 83 2.22 -13.76 5.56
CA ALA A 83 1.81 -12.86 6.64
C ALA A 83 2.63 -13.07 7.93
N ASP A 84 3.09 -14.28 8.19
CA ASP A 84 3.86 -14.61 9.38
C ASP A 84 5.30 -14.06 9.39
N ARG A 85 5.76 -13.51 8.25
CA ARG A 85 7.07 -12.89 8.12
C ARG A 85 6.99 -11.36 8.20
N ILE A 86 5.80 -10.80 8.41
CA ILE A 86 5.53 -9.36 8.42
C ILE A 86 5.17 -8.93 9.83
N VAL A 87 5.87 -7.91 10.34
CA VAL A 87 5.61 -7.32 11.66
C VAL A 87 5.07 -5.92 11.48
N VAL A 88 3.79 -5.70 11.83
CA VAL A 88 3.16 -4.39 11.73
C VAL A 88 3.72 -3.46 12.81
N ARG A 89 4.10 -2.24 12.41
CA ARG A 89 4.67 -1.21 13.31
C ARG A 89 3.70 -0.07 13.57
N ALA A 90 2.92 0.34 12.56
CA ALA A 90 2.00 1.46 12.68
C ALA A 90 0.94 1.41 11.60
N ALA A 91 -0.16 2.10 11.84
CA ALA A 91 -1.19 2.34 10.84
C ALA A 91 -1.52 3.83 10.87
N VAL A 92 -1.40 4.50 9.73
CA VAL A 92 -1.53 5.95 9.61
C VAL A 92 -2.54 6.26 8.51
N VAL A 93 -3.56 7.05 8.83
CA VAL A 93 -4.46 7.57 7.79
C VAL A 93 -3.69 8.62 7.00
N THR A 94 -3.39 8.33 5.74
CA THR A 94 -2.58 9.21 4.88
C THR A 94 -3.42 9.97 3.88
N ALA A 95 -4.68 9.58 3.66
CA ALA A 95 -5.61 10.33 2.82
C ALA A 95 -7.03 10.18 3.35
N SER A 96 -7.84 11.22 3.13
CA SER A 96 -9.26 11.21 3.47
C SER A 96 -9.99 12.06 2.45
N ALA A 97 -11.31 11.87 2.35
CA ALA A 97 -12.14 12.61 1.41
C ALA A 97 -13.18 13.43 2.17
N SER A 98 -13.19 14.74 1.95
CA SER A 98 -14.14 15.66 2.58
C SER A 98 -15.58 15.25 2.24
N GLY A 99 -16.47 15.31 3.24
CA GLY A 99 -17.88 14.97 3.07
C GLY A 99 -18.16 13.48 2.98
N THR A 100 -17.17 12.63 3.31
CA THR A 100 -17.32 11.17 3.34
C THR A 100 -16.62 10.60 4.55
N SER A 101 -16.89 9.33 4.84
CA SER A 101 -16.13 8.55 5.82
C SER A 101 -14.94 7.81 5.17
N TRP A 102 -14.71 8.01 3.88
CA TRP A 102 -13.64 7.32 3.15
C TRP A 102 -12.27 7.75 3.65
N THR A 103 -11.42 6.77 3.94
CA THR A 103 -10.02 6.99 4.29
C THR A 103 -9.13 5.99 3.57
N TYR A 104 -7.87 6.40 3.34
CA TYR A 104 -6.81 5.50 2.95
C TYR A 104 -5.82 5.41 4.11
N THR A 105 -5.58 4.20 4.58
CA THR A 105 -4.65 3.94 5.68
C THR A 105 -3.40 3.27 5.14
N THR A 106 -2.24 3.84 5.46
CA THR A 106 -0.96 3.21 5.18
C THR A 106 -0.52 2.42 6.40
N VAL A 107 -0.35 1.12 6.23
CA VAL A 107 0.13 0.22 7.28
C VAL A 107 1.62 0.05 7.10
N VAL A 108 2.41 0.50 8.08
CA VAL A 108 3.86 0.40 8.05
C VAL A 108 4.27 -0.90 8.74
N ALA A 109 5.05 -1.70 8.04
CA ALA A 109 5.46 -3.01 8.54
C ALA A 109 6.90 -3.30 8.15
N ASP A 110 7.50 -4.25 8.85
CA ASP A 110 8.88 -4.67 8.62
C ASP A 110 8.97 -6.17 8.37
N ALA A 111 9.89 -6.56 7.50
CA ALA A 111 10.39 -7.91 7.38
C ALA A 111 11.90 -7.90 7.69
N ASP A 112 12.43 -9.03 8.12
CA ASP A 112 13.84 -9.12 8.51
C ASP A 112 14.79 -9.32 7.32
N GLU A 113 14.24 -9.62 6.15
CA GLU A 113 15.00 -9.76 4.91
C GLU A 113 14.11 -9.49 3.70
N LEU A 114 14.72 -9.37 2.51
CA LEU A 114 13.97 -9.23 1.28
C LEU A 114 13.21 -10.52 1.01
N LEU A 115 11.90 -10.50 1.20
CA LEU A 115 11.05 -11.66 0.96
C LEU A 115 10.87 -11.88 -0.55
N PRO A 116 10.80 -13.15 -1.00
CA PRO A 116 10.45 -13.43 -2.39
C PRO A 116 9.04 -12.91 -2.68
N VAL A 117 8.85 -12.34 -3.86
CA VAL A 117 7.55 -11.79 -4.27
C VAL A 117 7.17 -12.32 -5.64
N VAL A 118 5.87 -12.49 -5.87
CA VAL A 118 5.32 -12.95 -7.14
C VAL A 118 4.24 -11.95 -7.56
N PRO A 119 4.45 -11.18 -8.64
CA PRO A 119 3.43 -10.23 -9.08
C PRO A 119 2.20 -10.95 -9.62
N ASN A 120 1.02 -10.41 -9.35
CA ASN A 120 -0.20 -10.85 -10.00
C ASN A 120 -0.41 -10.03 -11.28
N ARG A 121 -1.55 -10.23 -11.97
CA ARG A 121 -1.81 -9.57 -13.26
C ARG A 121 -2.12 -8.08 -13.16
N GLU A 122 -2.27 -7.53 -11.97
CA GLU A 122 -2.47 -6.10 -11.78
C GLU A 122 -1.16 -5.33 -11.72
N SER A 123 -0.04 -6.04 -11.64
CA SER A 123 1.30 -5.47 -11.53
C SER A 123 2.15 -5.94 -12.69
N THR A 124 2.90 -5.02 -13.29
CA THR A 124 3.93 -5.40 -14.26
C THR A 124 5.20 -5.82 -13.56
N GLU A 125 5.43 -5.31 -12.35
CA GLU A 125 6.65 -5.58 -11.60
C GLU A 125 6.43 -5.31 -10.11
N LEU A 126 7.09 -6.07 -9.25
CA LEU A 126 7.28 -5.77 -7.84
C LEU A 126 8.76 -5.60 -7.60
N ARG A 127 9.15 -4.56 -6.87
CA ARG A 127 10.55 -4.26 -6.64
C ARG A 127 10.79 -3.79 -5.22
N TRP A 128 11.86 -4.29 -4.61
CA TRP A 128 12.40 -3.75 -3.38
C TRP A 128 13.28 -2.56 -3.72
N VAL A 129 12.81 -1.35 -3.41
CA VAL A 129 13.44 -0.09 -3.81
C VAL A 129 14.13 0.52 -2.59
N PRO A 130 15.43 0.85 -2.67
CA PRO A 130 16.08 1.60 -1.59
C PRO A 130 15.32 2.88 -1.27
N GLU A 131 15.20 3.20 0.01
CA GLU A 131 14.43 4.38 0.43
C GLU A 131 14.87 5.66 -0.27
N HIS A 132 16.17 5.82 -0.48
CA HIS A 132 16.71 7.03 -1.13
C HIS A 132 16.41 7.11 -2.64
N ASP A 133 15.92 6.02 -3.25
CA ASP A 133 15.59 5.99 -4.67
C ASP A 133 14.08 6.13 -4.93
N VAL A 134 13.25 6.03 -3.90
CA VAL A 134 11.80 6.01 -4.06
C VAL A 134 11.29 7.28 -4.74
N ALA A 135 11.73 8.44 -4.28
CA ALA A 135 11.25 9.73 -4.81
C ALA A 135 11.63 9.98 -6.26
N ALA A 136 12.62 9.24 -6.79
CA ALA A 136 13.04 9.36 -8.19
C ALA A 136 12.12 8.59 -9.16
N LEU A 137 11.24 7.73 -8.65
CA LEU A 137 10.32 6.95 -9.47
C LEU A 137 9.05 7.75 -9.76
N PRO A 138 8.36 7.45 -10.88
CA PRO A 138 7.02 8.01 -11.12
C PRO A 138 6.02 7.37 -10.17
N LEU A 139 5.77 8.04 -9.04
CA LEU A 139 4.93 7.51 -7.99
C LEU A 139 3.44 7.80 -8.24
N HIS A 140 2.58 6.89 -7.80
CA HIS A 140 1.15 7.17 -7.69
C HIS A 140 0.95 8.47 -6.88
N PRO A 141 0.09 9.41 -7.33
CA PRO A 141 -0.03 10.72 -6.67
C PRO A 141 -0.31 10.65 -5.17
N GLY A 142 -1.16 9.74 -4.74
CA GLY A 142 -1.48 9.58 -3.31
C GLY A 142 -0.27 9.14 -2.50
N PHE A 143 0.53 8.24 -3.03
CA PHE A 143 1.76 7.79 -2.38
C PHE A 143 2.83 8.88 -2.39
N ALA A 144 2.98 9.57 -3.52
CA ALA A 144 3.92 10.69 -3.62
C ALA A 144 3.66 11.74 -2.54
N ALA A 145 2.38 12.05 -2.29
CA ALA A 145 2.00 13.06 -1.31
C ALA A 145 2.35 12.67 0.13
N SER A 146 2.42 11.37 0.43
CA SER A 146 2.63 10.88 1.81
C SER A 146 4.05 10.36 2.06
N TRP A 147 4.83 10.11 1.01
CA TRP A 147 6.10 9.40 1.14
C TRP A 147 7.08 10.05 2.12
N GLU A 148 7.30 11.36 2.03
CA GLU A 148 8.27 12.04 2.90
C GLU A 148 7.87 11.96 4.37
N SER A 149 6.58 12.10 4.67
CA SER A 149 6.07 11.95 6.03
C SER A 149 6.24 10.52 6.52
N LEU A 150 5.93 9.53 5.69
CA LEU A 150 6.06 8.12 6.05
C LEU A 150 7.52 7.74 6.27
N ARG A 151 8.41 8.22 5.40
CA ARG A 151 9.84 7.95 5.50
C ARG A 151 10.43 8.47 6.80
N GLY A 152 9.95 9.64 7.25
CA GLY A 152 10.43 10.30 8.46
C GLY A 152 9.79 9.83 9.76
N LEU A 153 8.85 8.88 9.71
CA LEU A 153 8.20 8.39 10.92
C LEU A 153 9.19 7.73 11.86
N ARG A 154 9.11 8.13 13.13
CA ARG A 154 9.83 7.45 14.20
C ARG A 154 8.92 6.39 14.78
N LEU A 155 9.33 5.15 14.69
CA LEU A 155 8.55 4.00 15.13
C LEU A 155 9.21 3.36 16.35
N PRO A 156 8.39 2.85 17.29
CA PRO A 156 8.94 2.12 18.42
C PRO A 156 9.64 0.84 17.98
N GLY A 157 10.71 0.53 18.61
CA GLY A 157 11.49 -0.65 18.36
C GLY A 157 12.55 -0.49 17.32
#